data_4b36b126d7629656e67886b4d48fadfe
#
_entry.id   4b36b126d7629656e67886b4d48fadfe
#
_cell.length_a   1.000
_cell.length_b   1.000
_cell.length_c   1.000
_cell.angle_alpha   90.00
_cell.angle_beta   90.00
_cell.angle_gamma   90.00
#
_symmetry.space_group_name_H-M   'P 1'
#
loop_
_entity.id
_entity.type
_entity.pdbx_description
1 polymer ?
#
loop_
_entity_poly.entity_id
_entity_poly.type
_entity_poly.pdbx_seq_one_letter_code
_entity_poly.pdbx_strand_id
1 'polypeptide(L)'
;MTSTHSKIKHPLYTPYAGFTLLELPLLNKGSAFTEEERSNFNLHGLLPHVIETIEEQHQRSYKQYTDFNDDINKHIYLRNIQDTNETLFYHLIENHLSEMLPIIYTPTVGEACQRFSDIYRRHRGVFISYPDRDHIDDILQNVNKNNVKVIVITDGERILGLGDQGIGGMGIPIGKLSLYTACGGISPAYTLPITIDVGTNNPQLLNDPIYLGWNQPRISGDEYYEFVDAVLTGIKRRWPKALIQFEDFAQKNAMPLLQKYRDQYCCFNDDIQGTAAVSVGSLIAASRAAGKQLKDQKVAFLGAGSAGCGIAEQIIAQMVAEGLTDTQARARIYMVDRFGLLTDNQPNLLDFQSKLVQHTEAVEAWASTDGIISLLDVVQNAHPTVLIGVSGQPGLFTEEIIRTMAAHCEHPIVLPLSNPTSRVEAVPADIIQWTDGRALIATGSPFLPVNYQGKIFNISQCNNSYIFPGVGLGVIAVEAKRVTENMLMASSLALADCSPK
;
A
#
# COMPACT_ATOMS: atom_id res chain seq x y z
N MET A 1 -34.71 -18.35 -9.24
CA MET A 1 -35.46 -17.27 -8.55
C MET A 1 -34.64 -15.99 -8.75
N THR A 2 -35.00 -15.20 -9.75
CA THR A 2 -34.36 -13.93 -10.10
C THR A 2 -34.86 -12.88 -9.11
N SER A 3 -33.99 -12.48 -8.17
CA SER A 3 -34.23 -11.38 -7.26
C SER A 3 -34.24 -10.08 -8.05
N THR A 4 -35.38 -9.55 -8.37
CA THR A 4 -35.58 -8.18 -8.82
C THR A 4 -35.43 -7.24 -7.63
N HIS A 5 -34.17 -6.95 -7.26
CA HIS A 5 -33.89 -5.77 -6.43
C HIS A 5 -34.23 -4.53 -7.27
N SER A 6 -35.34 -3.89 -6.94
CA SER A 6 -35.63 -2.54 -7.43
C SER A 6 -34.47 -1.64 -7.03
N LYS A 7 -33.61 -1.30 -8.01
CA LYS A 7 -32.58 -0.27 -7.83
C LYS A 7 -33.33 1.02 -7.52
N ILE A 8 -33.31 1.45 -6.26
CA ILE A 8 -33.78 2.77 -5.88
C ILE A 8 -32.87 3.75 -6.61
N LYS A 9 -33.37 4.32 -7.70
CA LYS A 9 -32.66 5.36 -8.46
C LYS A 9 -32.75 6.65 -7.64
N HIS A 10 -31.67 7.02 -6.97
CA HIS A 10 -31.53 8.35 -6.42
C HIS A 10 -31.05 9.28 -7.54
N PRO A 11 -31.89 10.17 -8.07
CA PRO A 11 -31.46 11.11 -9.12
C PRO A 11 -30.38 12.03 -8.59
N LEU A 12 -29.33 12.23 -9.37
CA LEU A 12 -28.30 13.23 -9.10
C LEU A 12 -28.69 14.53 -9.78
N TYR A 13 -28.91 15.57 -9.00
CA TYR A 13 -29.18 16.92 -9.52
C TYR A 13 -27.86 17.67 -9.72
N THR A 14 -27.65 18.26 -10.90
CA THR A 14 -26.48 19.03 -11.24
C THR A 14 -26.89 20.36 -11.88
N PRO A 15 -26.21 21.47 -11.55
CA PRO A 15 -26.43 22.76 -12.21
C PRO A 15 -25.66 22.87 -13.53
N TYR A 16 -24.88 21.86 -13.91
CA TYR A 16 -24.00 21.90 -15.07
C TYR A 16 -24.69 21.35 -16.32
N ALA A 17 -24.45 21.97 -17.48
CA ALA A 17 -24.95 21.56 -18.78
C ALA A 17 -23.92 21.85 -19.88
N GLY A 18 -24.16 21.36 -21.09
CA GLY A 18 -23.31 21.61 -22.25
C GLY A 18 -21.87 21.13 -22.06
N PHE A 19 -20.91 21.90 -22.58
CA PHE A 19 -19.48 21.57 -22.45
C PHE A 19 -19.01 21.42 -21.00
N THR A 20 -19.51 22.26 -20.08
CA THR A 20 -19.13 22.20 -18.68
C THR A 20 -19.44 20.82 -18.06
N LEU A 21 -20.59 20.24 -18.40
CA LEU A 21 -20.95 18.89 -17.90
C LEU A 21 -20.00 17.82 -18.45
N LEU A 22 -19.61 17.93 -19.73
CA LEU A 22 -18.71 16.97 -20.39
C LEU A 22 -17.27 17.04 -19.85
N GLU A 23 -16.87 18.17 -19.24
CA GLU A 23 -15.55 18.33 -18.59
C GLU A 23 -15.50 17.82 -17.14
N LEU A 24 -16.62 17.33 -16.59
CA LEU A 24 -16.70 16.80 -15.23
C LEU A 24 -16.64 15.27 -15.22
N PRO A 25 -15.49 14.65 -14.91
CA PRO A 25 -15.29 13.20 -15.04
C PRO A 25 -16.30 12.33 -14.26
N LEU A 26 -16.75 12.82 -13.09
CA LEU A 26 -17.75 12.16 -12.25
C LEU A 26 -19.16 12.13 -12.85
N LEU A 27 -19.46 13.05 -13.76
CA LEU A 27 -20.79 13.26 -14.33
C LEU A 27 -20.85 12.93 -15.82
N ASN A 28 -19.71 12.97 -16.49
CA ASN A 28 -19.62 12.72 -17.92
C ASN A 28 -19.86 11.23 -18.22
N LYS A 29 -20.89 10.97 -19.01
CA LYS A 29 -21.21 9.61 -19.51
C LYS A 29 -20.74 9.40 -20.97
N GLY A 30 -20.14 10.42 -21.59
CA GLY A 30 -19.77 10.38 -23.00
C GLY A 30 -20.97 10.08 -23.90
N SER A 31 -20.83 9.16 -24.84
CA SER A 31 -21.89 8.73 -25.76
C SER A 31 -23.07 8.02 -25.09
N ALA A 32 -22.97 7.64 -23.80
CA ALA A 32 -24.05 6.95 -23.07
C ALA A 32 -25.11 7.91 -22.46
N PHE A 33 -24.97 9.23 -22.63
CA PHE A 33 -26.10 10.12 -22.30
C PHE A 33 -27.31 9.78 -23.14
N THR A 34 -28.46 9.50 -22.46
CA THR A 34 -29.73 9.17 -23.11
C THR A 34 -30.27 10.38 -23.91
N GLU A 35 -31.24 10.15 -24.78
CA GLU A 35 -31.88 11.24 -25.57
C GLU A 35 -32.50 12.28 -24.65
N GLU A 36 -33.17 11.86 -23.58
CA GLU A 36 -33.75 12.75 -22.57
C GLU A 36 -32.65 13.60 -21.89
N GLU A 37 -31.56 12.96 -21.46
CA GLU A 37 -30.43 13.66 -20.83
C GLU A 37 -29.75 14.63 -21.81
N ARG A 38 -29.59 14.24 -23.09
CA ARG A 38 -29.02 15.12 -24.13
C ARG A 38 -29.89 16.37 -24.33
N SER A 39 -31.20 16.22 -24.30
CA SER A 39 -32.14 17.34 -24.36
C SER A 39 -32.06 18.21 -23.10
N ASN A 40 -32.16 17.58 -21.91
CA ASN A 40 -32.20 18.30 -20.63
C ASN A 40 -30.89 19.06 -20.31
N PHE A 41 -29.74 18.53 -20.76
CA PHE A 41 -28.42 19.09 -20.47
C PHE A 41 -27.79 19.83 -21.66
N ASN A 42 -28.54 20.12 -22.72
CA ASN A 42 -28.05 20.83 -23.90
C ASN A 42 -26.82 20.16 -24.56
N LEU A 43 -26.86 18.83 -24.74
CA LEU A 43 -25.75 18.06 -25.31
C LEU A 43 -25.91 17.73 -26.80
N HIS A 44 -27.03 18.07 -27.42
CA HIS A 44 -27.22 17.86 -28.85
C HIS A 44 -26.16 18.60 -29.69
N GLY A 45 -25.55 17.89 -30.63
CA GLY A 45 -24.45 18.40 -31.45
C GLY A 45 -23.09 18.40 -30.78
N LEU A 46 -23.00 18.14 -29.44
CA LEU A 46 -21.73 18.03 -28.73
C LEU A 46 -21.24 16.57 -28.63
N LEU A 47 -22.12 15.62 -28.86
CA LEU A 47 -21.83 14.18 -28.85
C LEU A 47 -22.21 13.56 -30.20
N PRO A 48 -21.54 12.45 -30.60
CA PRO A 48 -21.99 11.64 -31.75
C PRO A 48 -23.45 11.21 -31.56
N HIS A 49 -24.18 11.06 -32.68
CA HIS A 49 -25.61 10.79 -32.66
C HIS A 49 -25.97 9.47 -31.96
N VAL A 50 -25.17 8.44 -32.14
CA VAL A 50 -25.42 7.13 -31.54
C VAL A 50 -25.31 7.19 -30.01
N ILE A 51 -26.27 6.59 -29.34
CA ILE A 51 -26.27 6.42 -27.88
C ILE A 51 -25.75 5.03 -27.60
N GLU A 52 -24.60 4.93 -26.94
CA GLU A 52 -23.98 3.68 -26.53
C GLU A 52 -24.48 3.26 -25.13
N THR A 53 -24.52 1.97 -24.88
CA THR A 53 -24.56 1.44 -23.50
C THR A 53 -23.19 1.53 -22.85
N ILE A 54 -23.12 1.34 -21.53
CA ILE A 54 -21.82 1.26 -20.82
C ILE A 54 -21.00 0.06 -21.28
N GLU A 55 -21.65 -1.04 -21.67
CA GLU A 55 -21.03 -2.26 -22.20
C GLU A 55 -20.40 -2.03 -23.57
N GLU A 56 -21.05 -1.28 -24.45
CA GLU A 56 -20.51 -0.90 -25.76
C GLU A 56 -19.31 0.05 -25.62
N GLN A 57 -19.40 1.04 -24.72
CA GLN A 57 -18.26 1.90 -24.38
C GLN A 57 -17.10 1.08 -23.80
N HIS A 58 -17.40 0.12 -22.90
CA HIS A 58 -16.43 -0.80 -22.33
C HIS A 58 -15.71 -1.59 -23.42
N GLN A 59 -16.44 -2.26 -24.31
CA GLN A 59 -15.85 -3.08 -25.38
C GLN A 59 -14.92 -2.25 -26.26
N ARG A 60 -15.33 -1.05 -26.65
CA ARG A 60 -14.51 -0.14 -27.44
C ARG A 60 -13.25 0.29 -26.69
N SER A 61 -13.37 0.66 -25.43
CA SER A 61 -12.26 1.14 -24.63
C SER A 61 -11.30 0.00 -24.26
N TYR A 62 -11.81 -1.20 -24.00
CA TYR A 62 -10.98 -2.36 -23.74
C TYR A 62 -10.19 -2.78 -24.99
N LYS A 63 -10.80 -2.73 -26.19
CA LYS A 63 -10.09 -2.94 -27.44
C LYS A 63 -8.93 -1.96 -27.60
N GLN A 64 -9.16 -0.67 -27.37
CA GLN A 64 -8.10 0.35 -27.44
C GLN A 64 -6.99 0.10 -26.39
N TYR A 65 -7.36 -0.33 -25.18
CA TYR A 65 -6.39 -0.69 -24.15
C TYR A 65 -5.51 -1.87 -24.57
N THR A 66 -6.07 -2.89 -25.21
CA THR A 66 -5.31 -4.07 -25.68
C THR A 66 -4.43 -3.79 -26.88
N ASP A 67 -4.64 -2.69 -27.60
CA ASP A 67 -3.78 -2.28 -28.71
C ASP A 67 -2.42 -1.73 -28.26
N PHE A 68 -2.26 -1.37 -26.97
CA PHE A 68 -0.97 -0.95 -26.40
C PHE A 68 -0.12 -2.17 -26.00
N ASN A 69 1.16 -2.13 -26.38
CA ASN A 69 2.10 -3.23 -26.09
C ASN A 69 2.81 -3.07 -24.73
N ASP A 70 2.95 -1.86 -24.23
CA ASP A 70 3.66 -1.57 -22.98
C ASP A 70 2.73 -1.04 -21.89
N ASP A 71 3.08 -1.36 -20.65
CA ASP A 71 2.24 -1.09 -19.49
C ASP A 71 2.12 0.40 -19.17
N ILE A 72 3.16 1.19 -19.46
CA ILE A 72 3.08 2.64 -19.20
C ILE A 72 2.09 3.33 -20.16
N ASN A 73 2.00 2.93 -21.42
CA ASN A 73 1.01 3.47 -22.34
C ASN A 73 -0.41 2.99 -21.98
N LYS A 74 -0.57 1.76 -21.50
CA LYS A 74 -1.83 1.29 -20.90
C LYS A 74 -2.22 2.14 -19.70
N HIS A 75 -1.27 2.44 -18.81
CA HIS A 75 -1.48 3.32 -17.65
C HIS A 75 -1.96 4.72 -18.10
N ILE A 76 -1.23 5.35 -19.03
CA ILE A 76 -1.57 6.68 -19.56
C ILE A 76 -2.97 6.67 -20.20
N TYR A 77 -3.32 5.63 -20.92
CA TYR A 77 -4.65 5.47 -21.51
C TYR A 77 -5.75 5.37 -20.44
N LEU A 78 -5.58 4.50 -19.45
CA LEU A 78 -6.54 4.35 -18.35
C LEU A 78 -6.68 5.65 -17.54
N ARG A 79 -5.57 6.37 -17.31
CA ARG A 79 -5.59 7.69 -16.66
C ARG A 79 -6.38 8.70 -17.47
N ASN A 80 -6.24 8.71 -18.80
CA ASN A 80 -7.04 9.58 -19.65
C ASN A 80 -8.55 9.29 -19.54
N ILE A 81 -8.95 8.01 -19.48
CA ILE A 81 -10.35 7.64 -19.24
C ILE A 81 -10.78 8.11 -17.84
N GLN A 82 -9.97 7.90 -16.81
CA GLN A 82 -10.28 8.35 -15.45
C GLN A 82 -10.48 9.87 -15.37
N ASP A 83 -9.70 10.64 -16.13
CA ASP A 83 -9.75 12.11 -16.14
C ASP A 83 -10.88 12.67 -17.03
N THR A 84 -11.61 11.81 -17.75
CA THR A 84 -12.71 12.23 -18.64
C THR A 84 -14.04 11.55 -18.32
N ASN A 85 -14.05 10.28 -17.90
CA ASN A 85 -15.24 9.50 -17.56
C ASN A 85 -14.91 8.48 -16.47
N GLU A 86 -15.05 8.86 -15.20
CA GLU A 86 -14.72 7.99 -14.07
C GLU A 86 -15.63 6.75 -13.99
N THR A 87 -16.89 6.86 -14.43
CA THR A 87 -17.80 5.70 -14.43
C THR A 87 -17.29 4.62 -15.38
N LEU A 88 -16.89 4.98 -16.59
CA LEU A 88 -16.31 4.04 -17.55
C LEU A 88 -14.97 3.48 -17.05
N PHE A 89 -14.12 4.32 -16.44
CA PHE A 89 -12.85 3.88 -15.87
C PHE A 89 -13.07 2.76 -14.82
N TYR A 90 -13.94 2.99 -13.84
CA TYR A 90 -14.18 1.98 -12.81
C TYR A 90 -14.91 0.77 -13.35
N HIS A 91 -15.79 0.93 -14.31
CA HIS A 91 -16.43 -0.20 -15.00
C HIS A 91 -15.41 -1.10 -15.73
N LEU A 92 -14.40 -0.52 -16.36
CA LEU A 92 -13.29 -1.26 -16.95
C LEU A 92 -12.47 -2.00 -15.88
N ILE A 93 -12.07 -1.29 -14.82
CA ILE A 93 -11.26 -1.86 -13.73
C ILE A 93 -11.98 -3.03 -13.06
N GLU A 94 -13.26 -2.89 -12.73
CA GLU A 94 -14.05 -3.93 -12.06
C GLU A 94 -14.20 -5.20 -12.91
N ASN A 95 -14.34 -5.05 -14.23
CA ASN A 95 -14.46 -6.19 -15.15
C ASN A 95 -13.10 -6.86 -15.47
N HIS A 96 -11.98 -6.13 -15.32
CA HIS A 96 -10.63 -6.62 -15.66
C HIS A 96 -9.64 -6.41 -14.50
N LEU A 97 -10.09 -6.56 -13.24
CA LEU A 97 -9.33 -6.16 -12.06
C LEU A 97 -7.93 -6.81 -12.01
N SER A 98 -7.85 -8.11 -12.22
CA SER A 98 -6.57 -8.85 -12.15
C SER A 98 -5.56 -8.39 -13.20
N GLU A 99 -6.03 -8.00 -14.38
CA GLU A 99 -5.20 -7.51 -15.48
C GLU A 99 -4.79 -6.06 -15.29
N MET A 100 -5.75 -5.21 -14.87
CA MET A 100 -5.56 -3.76 -14.83
C MET A 100 -4.99 -3.25 -13.50
N LEU A 101 -5.08 -4.03 -12.41
CA LEU A 101 -4.52 -3.65 -11.12
C LEU A 101 -2.99 -3.36 -11.19
N PRO A 102 -2.16 -4.21 -11.82
CA PRO A 102 -0.73 -3.93 -12.00
C PRO A 102 -0.44 -2.69 -12.86
N ILE A 103 -1.41 -2.27 -13.67
CA ILE A 103 -1.28 -1.12 -14.57
C ILE A 103 -1.65 0.18 -13.84
N ILE A 104 -2.74 0.21 -13.07
CA ILE A 104 -3.17 1.41 -12.34
C ILE A 104 -2.44 1.61 -11.02
N TYR A 105 -1.76 0.57 -10.53
CA TYR A 105 -1.00 0.56 -9.28
C TYR A 105 0.36 -0.12 -9.50
N THR A 106 0.90 -0.80 -8.47
CA THR A 106 2.21 -1.45 -8.58
C THR A 106 2.19 -2.66 -9.51
N PRO A 107 3.18 -2.83 -10.40
CA PRO A 107 4.44 -2.07 -10.48
C PRO A 107 4.40 -0.82 -11.37
N THR A 108 3.48 -0.68 -12.31
CA THR A 108 3.50 0.33 -13.38
C THR A 108 3.42 1.77 -12.83
N VAL A 109 2.71 1.98 -11.72
CA VAL A 109 2.64 3.30 -11.07
C VAL A 109 4.02 3.83 -10.65
N GLY A 110 4.99 2.94 -10.37
CA GLY A 110 6.37 3.35 -10.08
C GLY A 110 7.01 4.07 -11.26
N GLU A 111 6.94 3.50 -12.47
CA GLU A 111 7.40 4.15 -13.70
C GLU A 111 6.61 5.43 -13.98
N ALA A 112 5.31 5.43 -13.75
CA ALA A 112 4.48 6.61 -13.89
C ALA A 112 4.90 7.76 -12.95
N CYS A 113 5.34 7.46 -11.72
CA CYS A 113 5.90 8.45 -10.80
C CYS A 113 7.23 9.03 -11.32
N GLN A 114 8.14 8.18 -11.82
CA GLN A 114 9.40 8.62 -12.41
C GLN A 114 9.20 9.53 -13.63
N ARG A 115 8.19 9.23 -14.44
CA ARG A 115 7.85 9.97 -15.67
C ARG A 115 6.74 10.98 -15.48
N PHE A 116 6.38 11.31 -14.24
CA PHE A 116 5.21 12.15 -13.95
C PHE A 116 5.20 13.45 -14.76
N SER A 117 6.30 14.19 -14.76
CA SER A 117 6.38 15.48 -15.48
C SER A 117 6.29 15.31 -17.00
N ASP A 118 6.86 14.22 -17.55
CA ASP A 118 6.82 13.89 -18.97
C ASP A 118 5.41 13.50 -19.45
N ILE A 119 4.66 12.74 -18.61
CA ILE A 119 3.34 12.22 -18.99
C ILE A 119 2.17 13.06 -18.46
N TYR A 120 2.43 14.16 -17.74
CA TYR A 120 1.39 15.02 -17.18
C TYR A 120 0.49 15.62 -18.28
N ARG A 121 -0.83 15.47 -18.10
CA ARG A 121 -1.83 15.98 -19.09
C ARG A 121 -2.96 16.76 -18.46
N ARG A 122 -3.46 16.29 -17.30
CA ARG A 122 -4.56 16.91 -16.56
C ARG A 122 -4.25 16.89 -15.07
N HIS A 123 -4.78 17.87 -14.37
CA HIS A 123 -4.71 17.91 -12.91
C HIS A 123 -5.58 16.80 -12.31
N ARG A 124 -5.04 16.12 -11.30
CA ARG A 124 -5.80 15.24 -10.42
C ARG A 124 -5.20 15.31 -9.03
N GLY A 125 -6.03 15.71 -8.05
CA GLY A 125 -5.58 15.92 -6.68
C GLY A 125 -5.14 17.35 -6.40
N VAL A 126 -4.46 17.51 -5.27
CA VAL A 126 -3.99 18.80 -4.75
C VAL A 126 -2.49 18.75 -4.57
N PHE A 127 -1.82 19.75 -5.06
CA PHE A 127 -0.39 19.99 -4.86
C PHE A 127 -0.24 21.15 -3.88
N ILE A 128 0.37 20.91 -2.72
CA ILE A 128 0.62 21.92 -1.71
C ILE A 128 2.14 22.10 -1.63
N SER A 129 2.65 23.11 -2.29
CA SER A 129 4.08 23.38 -2.35
C SER A 129 4.52 24.30 -1.21
N TYR A 130 5.72 24.07 -0.67
CA TYR A 130 6.26 24.87 0.44
C TYR A 130 6.29 26.38 0.16
N PRO A 131 6.58 26.89 -1.02
CA PRO A 131 6.46 28.32 -1.34
C PRO A 131 5.06 28.90 -1.08
N ASP A 132 4.02 28.07 -1.20
CA ASP A 132 2.61 28.47 -1.04
C ASP A 132 2.09 28.23 0.40
N ARG A 133 2.97 28.01 1.39
CA ARG A 133 2.62 27.64 2.76
C ARG A 133 1.68 28.64 3.45
N ASP A 134 1.73 29.90 3.07
CA ASP A 134 0.86 30.95 3.62
C ASP A 134 -0.57 30.92 3.03
N HIS A 135 -0.80 30.11 1.98
CA HIS A 135 -2.05 30.01 1.23
C HIS A 135 -2.74 28.64 1.34
N ILE A 136 -2.35 27.79 2.30
CA ILE A 136 -2.87 26.41 2.43
C ILE A 136 -4.41 26.39 2.50
N ASP A 137 -5.03 27.27 3.27
CA ASP A 137 -6.48 27.31 3.38
C ASP A 137 -7.14 27.68 2.05
N ASP A 138 -6.58 28.63 1.31
CA ASP A 138 -7.08 29.05 -0.01
C ASP A 138 -6.95 27.90 -1.00
N ILE A 139 -5.81 27.20 -1.02
CA ILE A 139 -5.58 26.02 -1.86
C ILE A 139 -6.64 24.94 -1.59
N LEU A 140 -6.90 24.65 -0.31
CA LEU A 140 -7.89 23.65 0.08
C LEU A 140 -9.33 24.11 -0.25
N GLN A 141 -9.62 25.41 -0.21
CA GLN A 141 -10.93 25.98 -0.61
C GLN A 141 -11.17 25.87 -2.13
N ASN A 142 -10.12 25.87 -2.96
CA ASN A 142 -10.23 25.66 -4.40
C ASN A 142 -10.73 24.25 -4.78
N VAL A 143 -10.74 23.31 -3.85
CA VAL A 143 -11.24 21.95 -4.08
C VAL A 143 -12.77 21.92 -4.03
N ASN A 144 -13.38 21.63 -5.18
CA ASN A 144 -14.86 21.58 -5.35
C ASN A 144 -15.49 20.29 -4.75
N LYS A 145 -14.89 19.73 -3.69
CA LYS A 145 -15.39 18.53 -2.99
C LYS A 145 -15.67 18.87 -1.52
N ASN A 146 -16.96 19.06 -1.20
CA ASN A 146 -17.34 19.42 0.17
C ASN A 146 -17.35 18.24 1.15
N ASN A 147 -17.46 17.01 0.66
CA ASN A 147 -17.62 15.82 1.47
C ASN A 147 -16.49 14.80 1.20
N VAL A 148 -15.24 15.23 1.34
CA VAL A 148 -14.10 14.31 1.27
C VAL A 148 -14.08 13.44 2.52
N LYS A 149 -13.99 12.12 2.34
CA LYS A 149 -13.99 11.11 3.39
C LYS A 149 -12.66 10.37 3.52
N VAL A 150 -11.90 10.28 2.41
CA VAL A 150 -10.57 9.65 2.38
C VAL A 150 -9.59 10.56 1.66
N ILE A 151 -8.48 10.82 2.31
CA ILE A 151 -7.34 11.53 1.76
C ILE A 151 -6.13 10.59 1.83
N VAL A 152 -5.44 10.41 0.72
CA VAL A 152 -4.11 9.79 0.70
C VAL A 152 -3.11 10.90 0.44
N ILE A 153 -2.12 11.02 1.33
CA ILE A 153 -1.13 12.09 1.32
C ILE A 153 0.28 11.54 1.27
N THR A 154 1.13 12.15 0.45
CA THR A 154 2.56 11.81 0.32
C THR A 154 3.41 13.07 0.23
N ASP A 155 4.70 12.99 0.64
CA ASP A 155 5.71 14.00 0.33
C ASP A 155 6.66 13.56 -0.82
N GLY A 156 6.44 12.37 -1.37
CA GLY A 156 7.20 11.82 -2.47
C GLY A 156 8.64 11.42 -2.16
N GLU A 157 9.08 11.41 -0.87
CA GLU A 157 10.48 11.17 -0.51
C GLU A 157 10.91 9.70 -0.70
N ARG A 158 9.96 8.74 -0.55
CA ARG A 158 10.30 7.32 -0.62
C ARG A 158 9.28 6.51 -1.42
N ILE A 159 9.13 6.83 -2.68
CA ILE A 159 8.19 6.13 -3.57
C ILE A 159 8.67 4.70 -3.81
N LEU A 160 7.97 3.74 -3.22
CA LEU A 160 8.29 2.31 -3.34
C LEU A 160 9.80 2.03 -3.05
N GLY A 161 10.46 1.26 -3.90
CA GLY A 161 11.91 1.06 -3.90
C GLY A 161 12.71 2.05 -4.75
N LEU A 162 12.05 3.06 -5.35
CA LEU A 162 12.63 4.01 -6.30
C LEU A 162 13.26 5.23 -5.62
N GLY A 163 12.89 5.50 -4.37
CA GLY A 163 13.37 6.65 -3.61
C GLY A 163 12.59 7.93 -3.92
N ASP A 164 13.29 9.07 -3.82
CA ASP A 164 12.70 10.40 -3.95
C ASP A 164 12.23 10.68 -5.40
N GLN A 165 10.94 10.86 -5.57
CA GLN A 165 10.29 11.22 -6.84
C GLN A 165 9.67 12.62 -6.79
N GLY A 166 9.85 13.35 -5.70
CA GLY A 166 9.31 14.70 -5.54
C GLY A 166 7.82 14.76 -5.88
N ILE A 167 7.44 15.73 -6.73
CA ILE A 167 6.04 15.92 -7.14
C ILE A 167 5.44 14.70 -7.86
N GLY A 168 6.29 13.88 -8.50
CA GLY A 168 5.87 12.65 -9.18
C GLY A 168 5.28 11.62 -8.23
N GLY A 169 5.56 11.73 -6.94
CA GLY A 169 4.91 10.93 -5.89
C GLY A 169 3.39 10.95 -5.93
N MET A 170 2.75 11.97 -6.56
CA MET A 170 1.30 12.05 -6.73
C MET A 170 0.68 10.80 -7.40
N GLY A 171 1.42 10.08 -8.21
CA GLY A 171 0.93 8.83 -8.83
C GLY A 171 0.46 7.80 -7.81
N ILE A 172 1.11 7.72 -6.66
CA ILE A 172 0.78 6.77 -5.59
C ILE A 172 -0.57 7.08 -4.93
N PRO A 173 -0.84 8.27 -4.38
CA PRO A 173 -2.16 8.62 -3.86
C PRO A 173 -3.30 8.37 -4.85
N ILE A 174 -3.09 8.68 -6.12
CA ILE A 174 -4.09 8.46 -7.17
C ILE A 174 -4.36 6.96 -7.35
N GLY A 175 -3.31 6.14 -7.43
CA GLY A 175 -3.43 4.68 -7.53
C GLY A 175 -4.13 4.09 -6.31
N LYS A 176 -3.72 4.46 -5.10
CA LYS A 176 -4.34 4.03 -3.84
C LYS A 176 -5.84 4.36 -3.81
N LEU A 177 -6.22 5.59 -4.13
CA LEU A 177 -7.64 6.00 -4.12
C LEU A 177 -8.46 5.31 -5.20
N SER A 178 -7.85 4.93 -6.34
CA SER A 178 -8.51 4.07 -7.31
C SER A 178 -8.87 2.70 -6.72
N LEU A 179 -8.00 2.13 -5.87
CA LEU A 179 -8.28 0.88 -5.17
C LEU A 179 -9.30 1.05 -4.03
N TYR A 180 -9.32 2.19 -3.34
CA TYR A 180 -10.41 2.51 -2.40
C TYR A 180 -11.79 2.45 -3.07
N THR A 181 -11.87 2.87 -4.33
CA THR A 181 -13.10 2.79 -5.09
C THR A 181 -13.35 1.37 -5.62
N ALA A 182 -12.43 0.80 -6.37
CA ALA A 182 -12.61 -0.48 -7.05
C ALA A 182 -12.76 -1.66 -6.07
N CYS A 183 -11.98 -1.66 -4.97
CA CYS A 183 -11.97 -2.76 -4.00
C CYS A 183 -12.78 -2.46 -2.73
N GLY A 184 -12.85 -1.19 -2.33
CA GLY A 184 -13.56 -0.76 -1.12
C GLY A 184 -14.95 -0.18 -1.35
N GLY A 185 -15.37 0.02 -2.61
CA GLY A 185 -16.70 0.58 -2.95
C GLY A 185 -16.89 2.04 -2.52
N ILE A 186 -15.81 2.77 -2.22
CA ILE A 186 -15.87 4.18 -1.82
C ILE A 186 -15.96 5.05 -3.07
N SER A 187 -17.04 5.83 -3.19
CA SER A 187 -17.22 6.70 -4.34
C SER A 187 -16.03 7.65 -4.55
N PRO A 188 -15.53 7.83 -5.78
CA PRO A 188 -14.43 8.74 -6.08
C PRO A 188 -14.78 10.21 -5.77
N ALA A 189 -16.06 10.55 -5.64
CA ALA A 189 -16.50 11.86 -5.16
C ALA A 189 -16.03 12.18 -3.72
N TYR A 190 -15.75 11.15 -2.93
CA TYR A 190 -15.34 11.26 -1.52
C TYR A 190 -13.84 11.10 -1.30
N THR A 191 -13.05 10.98 -2.34
CA THR A 191 -11.61 10.74 -2.27
C THR A 191 -10.81 11.96 -2.73
N LEU A 192 -9.64 12.19 -2.14
CA LEU A 192 -8.76 13.30 -2.53
C LEU A 192 -7.29 12.90 -2.39
N PRO A 193 -6.53 12.80 -3.49
CA PRO A 193 -5.09 12.64 -3.43
C PRO A 193 -4.41 13.99 -3.17
N ILE A 194 -3.42 14.01 -2.28
CA ILE A 194 -2.63 15.19 -1.94
C ILE A 194 -1.14 14.86 -2.01
N THR A 195 -0.38 15.74 -2.64
CA THR A 195 1.09 15.74 -2.54
C THR A 195 1.54 17.00 -1.85
N ILE A 196 2.38 16.85 -0.82
CA ILE A 196 3.09 17.93 -0.16
C ILE A 196 4.44 18.08 -0.87
N ASP A 197 4.58 19.16 -1.65
CA ASP A 197 5.82 19.41 -2.39
C ASP A 197 6.79 20.22 -1.52
N VAL A 198 7.69 19.53 -0.91
CA VAL A 198 8.74 20.06 -0.01
C VAL A 198 10.12 20.13 -0.67
N GLY A 199 10.14 20.07 -2.01
CA GLY A 199 11.35 19.94 -2.82
C GLY A 199 11.77 18.48 -3.02
N THR A 200 12.93 18.27 -3.60
CA THR A 200 13.48 16.94 -3.87
C THR A 200 15.00 16.92 -3.67
N ASN A 201 15.53 15.79 -3.18
CA ASN A 201 16.96 15.53 -3.12
C ASN A 201 17.44 14.62 -4.26
N ASN A 202 16.56 14.32 -5.23
CA ASN A 202 16.91 13.54 -6.40
C ASN A 202 17.62 14.42 -7.44
N PRO A 203 18.93 14.19 -7.71
CA PRO A 203 19.70 15.02 -8.64
C PRO A 203 19.18 14.98 -10.08
N GLN A 204 18.52 13.89 -10.47
CA GLN A 204 17.94 13.78 -11.82
C GLN A 204 16.78 14.75 -11.97
N LEU A 205 15.91 14.85 -10.97
CA LEU A 205 14.77 15.77 -10.97
C LEU A 205 15.22 17.24 -10.85
N LEU A 206 16.22 17.53 -9.99
CA LEU A 206 16.76 18.88 -9.83
C LEU A 206 17.40 19.42 -11.13
N ASN A 207 17.92 18.54 -11.99
CA ASN A 207 18.54 18.90 -13.26
C ASN A 207 17.58 18.74 -14.46
N ASP A 208 16.35 18.30 -14.25
CA ASP A 208 15.37 18.12 -15.32
C ASP A 208 14.66 19.44 -15.63
N PRO A 209 14.83 20.01 -16.84
CA PRO A 209 14.20 21.27 -17.21
C PRO A 209 12.68 21.21 -17.34
N ILE A 210 12.08 20.02 -17.42
CA ILE A 210 10.63 19.83 -17.47
C ILE A 210 10.02 19.40 -16.14
N TYR A 211 10.82 19.31 -15.07
CA TYR A 211 10.32 18.94 -13.73
C TYR A 211 9.24 19.93 -13.26
N LEU A 212 8.07 19.39 -12.88
CA LEU A 212 6.90 20.20 -12.52
C LEU A 212 6.81 20.52 -11.02
N GLY A 213 7.67 19.95 -10.18
CA GLY A 213 7.70 20.23 -8.74
C GLY A 213 8.54 21.47 -8.40
N TRP A 214 8.53 21.80 -7.10
CA TRP A 214 9.39 22.85 -6.57
C TRP A 214 10.86 22.41 -6.67
N ASN A 215 11.56 22.99 -7.63
CA ASN A 215 12.94 22.61 -7.97
C ASN A 215 13.95 23.20 -6.97
N GLN A 216 13.93 22.70 -5.75
CA GLN A 216 14.84 23.01 -4.65
C GLN A 216 15.14 21.75 -3.84
N PRO A 217 16.26 21.72 -3.09
CA PRO A 217 16.51 20.68 -2.09
C PRO A 217 15.37 20.61 -1.08
N ARG A 218 15.08 19.42 -0.57
CA ARG A 218 14.03 19.22 0.45
C ARG A 218 14.27 20.03 1.68
N ILE A 219 13.23 20.71 2.17
CA ILE A 219 13.21 21.25 3.54
C ILE A 219 13.25 20.09 4.55
N SER A 220 13.75 20.34 5.74
CA SER A 220 13.93 19.33 6.78
C SER A 220 13.86 19.92 8.18
N GLY A 221 13.88 19.07 9.21
CA GLY A 221 13.82 19.52 10.61
C GLY A 221 12.52 20.22 10.95
N ASP A 222 12.60 21.23 11.80
CA ASP A 222 11.42 21.93 12.31
C ASP A 222 10.57 22.56 11.21
N GLU A 223 11.24 23.14 10.19
CA GLU A 223 10.58 23.75 9.04
C GLU A 223 9.68 22.76 8.29
N TYR A 224 10.14 21.53 8.11
CA TYR A 224 9.35 20.44 7.50
C TYR A 224 8.13 20.09 8.37
N TYR A 225 8.34 19.89 9.68
CA TYR A 225 7.24 19.49 10.57
C TYR A 225 6.20 20.59 10.78
N GLU A 226 6.61 21.85 10.80
CA GLU A 226 5.71 23.01 10.87
C GLU A 226 4.84 23.09 9.59
N PHE A 227 5.45 22.86 8.43
CA PHE A 227 4.69 22.87 7.17
C PHE A 227 3.69 21.71 7.11
N VAL A 228 4.10 20.48 7.45
CA VAL A 228 3.19 19.32 7.52
C VAL A 228 2.05 19.57 8.52
N ASP A 229 2.34 20.17 9.68
CA ASP A 229 1.35 20.52 10.70
C ASP A 229 0.32 21.52 10.18
N ALA A 230 0.78 22.54 9.44
CA ALA A 230 -0.10 23.54 8.83
C ALA A 230 -1.03 22.89 7.78
N VAL A 231 -0.49 21.99 6.93
CA VAL A 231 -1.28 21.25 5.94
C VAL A 231 -2.35 20.38 6.62
N LEU A 232 -1.98 19.57 7.62
CA LEU A 232 -2.93 18.70 8.33
C LEU A 232 -3.98 19.50 9.10
N THR A 233 -3.61 20.62 9.66
CA THR A 233 -4.54 21.54 10.35
C THR A 233 -5.55 22.13 9.35
N GLY A 234 -5.10 22.56 8.17
CA GLY A 234 -5.96 23.03 7.10
C GLY A 234 -6.93 21.94 6.62
N ILE A 235 -6.43 20.71 6.39
CA ILE A 235 -7.25 19.55 6.04
C ILE A 235 -8.32 19.30 7.11
N LYS A 236 -7.94 19.29 8.38
CA LYS A 236 -8.87 19.05 9.50
C LYS A 236 -9.96 20.13 9.59
N ARG A 237 -9.59 21.37 9.30
CA ARG A 237 -10.54 22.50 9.26
C ARG A 237 -11.55 22.33 8.13
N ARG A 238 -11.08 21.93 6.94
CA ARG A 238 -11.90 21.78 5.73
C ARG A 238 -12.75 20.50 5.75
N TRP A 239 -12.18 19.37 6.17
CA TRP A 239 -12.83 18.05 6.21
C TRP A 239 -12.60 17.35 7.56
N PRO A 240 -13.30 17.75 8.62
CA PRO A 240 -13.01 17.33 9.99
C PRO A 240 -13.17 15.84 10.27
N LYS A 241 -13.90 15.12 9.41
CA LYS A 241 -14.16 13.67 9.54
C LYS A 241 -13.38 12.82 8.54
N ALA A 242 -12.51 13.43 7.72
CA ALA A 242 -11.77 12.69 6.71
C ALA A 242 -10.75 11.74 7.37
N LEU A 243 -10.66 10.52 6.83
CA LEU A 243 -9.55 9.62 7.07
C LEU A 243 -8.34 10.11 6.28
N ILE A 244 -7.19 10.25 6.93
CA ILE A 244 -5.92 10.62 6.31
C ILE A 244 -5.01 9.40 6.32
N GLN A 245 -4.64 8.91 5.14
CA GLN A 245 -3.63 7.88 4.97
C GLN A 245 -2.31 8.52 4.57
N PHE A 246 -1.29 8.35 5.40
CA PHE A 246 0.10 8.68 5.06
C PHE A 246 0.68 7.59 4.19
N GLU A 247 1.39 7.98 3.13
CA GLU A 247 1.93 7.07 2.14
C GLU A 247 3.28 7.53 1.61
N ASP A 248 4.24 6.60 1.53
CA ASP A 248 5.57 6.80 0.92
C ASP A 248 6.38 7.98 1.52
N PHE A 249 6.22 8.25 2.80
CA PHE A 249 7.12 9.12 3.56
C PHE A 249 8.43 8.39 3.91
N ALA A 250 9.56 9.12 3.90
CA ALA A 250 10.80 8.52 4.36
C ALA A 250 10.71 8.06 5.82
N GLN A 251 11.38 6.96 6.14
CA GLN A 251 11.33 6.33 7.48
C GLN A 251 11.59 7.31 8.63
N LYS A 252 12.53 8.24 8.44
CA LYS A 252 12.87 9.28 9.44
C LYS A 252 11.68 10.18 9.80
N ASN A 253 10.73 10.37 8.85
CA ASN A 253 9.54 11.22 9.00
C ASN A 253 8.28 10.39 9.30
N ALA A 254 8.13 9.20 8.70
CA ALA A 254 6.91 8.39 8.77
C ALA A 254 6.49 8.04 10.21
N MET A 255 7.41 7.52 11.01
CA MET A 255 7.11 7.12 12.39
C MET A 255 6.85 8.34 13.30
N PRO A 256 7.66 9.41 13.31
CA PRO A 256 7.37 10.62 14.08
C PRO A 256 6.01 11.25 13.72
N LEU A 257 5.66 11.32 12.43
CA LEU A 257 4.37 11.84 12.00
C LEU A 257 3.22 10.96 12.50
N LEU A 258 3.34 9.63 12.35
CA LEU A 258 2.32 8.71 12.86
C LEU A 258 2.14 8.86 14.38
N GLN A 259 3.23 8.89 15.15
CA GLN A 259 3.17 9.05 16.60
C GLN A 259 2.53 10.38 17.02
N LYS A 260 2.86 11.48 16.32
CA LYS A 260 2.31 12.82 16.60
C LYS A 260 0.80 12.89 16.33
N TYR A 261 0.32 12.27 15.23
CA TYR A 261 -1.03 12.55 14.74
C TYR A 261 -2.06 11.45 14.98
N ARG A 262 -1.66 10.20 15.24
CA ARG A 262 -2.58 9.05 15.34
C ARG A 262 -3.69 9.18 16.40
N ASP A 263 -3.46 9.96 17.45
CA ASP A 263 -4.44 10.20 18.50
C ASP A 263 -5.20 11.53 18.33
N GLN A 264 -4.74 12.41 17.43
CA GLN A 264 -5.33 13.73 17.17
C GLN A 264 -6.24 13.73 15.94
N TYR A 265 -5.92 12.91 14.94
CA TYR A 265 -6.62 12.80 13.65
C TYR A 265 -7.10 11.38 13.41
N CYS A 266 -8.12 11.22 12.58
CA CYS A 266 -8.44 9.93 12.00
C CYS A 266 -7.41 9.64 10.90
N CYS A 267 -6.29 9.03 11.27
CA CYS A 267 -5.20 8.76 10.34
C CYS A 267 -4.51 7.44 10.63
N PHE A 268 -3.79 6.93 9.64
CA PHE A 268 -2.86 5.82 9.76
C PHE A 268 -1.77 5.96 8.69
N ASN A 269 -0.68 5.21 8.87
CA ASN A 269 0.38 5.08 7.87
C ASN A 269 0.32 3.68 7.26
N ASP A 270 0.10 3.59 5.94
CA ASP A 270 -0.07 2.30 5.27
C ASP A 270 1.23 1.52 5.15
N ASP A 271 2.38 2.21 4.96
CA ASP A 271 3.69 1.55 4.88
C ASP A 271 4.09 0.87 6.19
N ILE A 272 3.62 1.40 7.34
CA ILE A 272 3.89 0.86 8.67
C ILE A 272 2.77 -0.07 9.09
N GLN A 273 1.56 0.47 9.25
CA GLN A 273 0.42 -0.23 9.85
C GLN A 273 -0.30 -1.15 8.87
N GLY A 274 -0.46 -0.72 7.60
CA GLY A 274 -1.04 -1.56 6.56
C GLY A 274 -0.13 -2.75 6.21
N THR A 275 1.18 -2.50 6.11
CA THR A 275 2.18 -3.56 5.90
C THR A 275 2.19 -4.56 7.05
N ALA A 276 2.11 -4.09 8.29
CA ALA A 276 2.02 -4.99 9.44
C ALA A 276 0.71 -5.79 9.39
N ALA A 277 -0.42 -5.16 9.11
CA ALA A 277 -1.72 -5.84 9.07
C ALA A 277 -1.79 -6.92 7.98
N VAL A 278 -1.31 -6.65 6.76
CA VAL A 278 -1.31 -7.65 5.68
C VAL A 278 -0.35 -8.81 5.98
N SER A 279 0.81 -8.50 6.57
CA SER A 279 1.80 -9.52 6.94
C SER A 279 1.26 -10.47 8.01
N VAL A 280 0.62 -9.92 9.04
CA VAL A 280 -0.03 -10.72 10.10
C VAL A 280 -1.19 -11.53 9.56
N GLY A 281 -2.04 -10.97 8.69
CA GLY A 281 -3.13 -11.69 8.04
C GLY A 281 -2.62 -12.88 7.21
N SER A 282 -1.58 -12.65 6.41
CA SER A 282 -0.92 -13.71 5.63
C SER A 282 -0.29 -14.78 6.51
N LEU A 283 0.34 -14.38 7.62
CA LEU A 283 0.96 -15.31 8.56
C LEU A 283 -0.07 -16.14 9.33
N ILE A 284 -1.21 -15.56 9.73
CA ILE A 284 -2.32 -16.30 10.35
C ILE A 284 -2.86 -17.35 9.38
N ALA A 285 -3.08 -16.97 8.11
CA ALA A 285 -3.53 -17.89 7.07
C ALA A 285 -2.53 -19.05 6.86
N ALA A 286 -1.23 -18.73 6.73
CA ALA A 286 -0.17 -19.73 6.59
C ALA A 286 -0.05 -20.64 7.82
N SER A 287 -0.18 -20.08 9.03
CA SER A 287 -0.16 -20.87 10.27
C SER A 287 -1.32 -21.87 10.32
N ARG A 288 -2.53 -21.44 9.95
CA ARG A 288 -3.70 -22.31 9.85
C ARG A 288 -3.50 -23.42 8.80
N ALA A 289 -2.93 -23.09 7.64
CA ALA A 289 -2.58 -24.07 6.60
C ALA A 289 -1.54 -25.09 7.06
N ALA A 290 -0.63 -24.69 7.96
CA ALA A 290 0.32 -25.58 8.65
C ALA A 290 -0.31 -26.35 9.84
N GLY A 291 -1.62 -26.23 10.10
CA GLY A 291 -2.30 -26.88 11.21
C GLY A 291 -1.97 -26.33 12.60
N LYS A 292 -1.51 -25.07 12.69
CA LYS A 292 -1.05 -24.41 13.92
C LYS A 292 -1.76 -23.08 14.15
N GLN A 293 -1.71 -22.60 15.40
CA GLN A 293 -2.07 -21.22 15.74
C GLN A 293 -0.82 -20.32 15.69
N LEU A 294 -1.02 -19.00 15.61
CA LEU A 294 0.11 -18.07 15.56
C LEU A 294 0.95 -18.13 16.85
N LYS A 295 0.33 -18.33 18.01
CA LYS A 295 1.03 -18.49 19.30
C LYS A 295 1.99 -19.70 19.34
N ASP A 296 1.81 -20.68 18.45
CA ASP A 296 2.67 -21.88 18.40
C ASP A 296 3.93 -21.64 17.55
N GLN A 297 3.97 -20.52 16.81
CA GLN A 297 5.07 -20.19 15.91
C GLN A 297 6.26 -19.57 16.68
N LYS A 298 7.47 -19.81 16.17
CA LYS A 298 8.67 -19.03 16.46
C LYS A 298 9.07 -18.28 15.19
N VAL A 299 9.27 -16.99 15.30
CA VAL A 299 9.44 -16.10 14.15
C VAL A 299 10.83 -15.48 14.17
N ALA A 300 11.58 -15.69 13.10
CA ALA A 300 12.83 -14.99 12.85
C ALA A 300 12.62 -13.93 11.76
N PHE A 301 13.16 -12.74 11.99
CA PHE A 301 13.14 -11.62 11.06
C PHE A 301 14.54 -11.35 10.52
N LEU A 302 14.61 -11.02 9.25
CA LEU A 302 15.76 -10.37 8.65
C LEU A 302 15.37 -8.94 8.26
N GLY A 303 15.85 -7.99 9.06
CA GLY A 303 15.49 -6.58 8.97
C GLY A 303 14.76 -6.11 10.23
N ALA A 304 15.46 -5.36 11.07
CA ALA A 304 14.94 -4.78 12.31
C ALA A 304 14.68 -3.27 12.18
N GLY A 305 14.20 -2.85 11.00
CA GLY A 305 13.71 -1.50 10.76
C GLY A 305 12.29 -1.29 11.29
N SER A 306 11.72 -0.08 11.08
CA SER A 306 10.37 0.26 11.56
C SER A 306 9.28 -0.70 11.04
N ALA A 307 9.38 -1.14 9.78
CA ALA A 307 8.43 -2.10 9.20
C ALA A 307 8.53 -3.47 9.90
N GLY A 308 9.76 -4.03 10.02
CA GLY A 308 9.96 -5.33 10.68
C GLY A 308 9.53 -5.30 12.15
N CYS A 309 9.89 -4.27 12.88
CA CYS A 309 9.49 -4.11 14.29
C CYS A 309 7.98 -3.89 14.42
N GLY A 310 7.34 -3.16 13.50
CA GLY A 310 5.90 -2.98 13.47
C GLY A 310 5.13 -4.29 13.22
N ILE A 311 5.62 -5.13 12.29
CA ILE A 311 5.07 -6.47 12.05
C ILE A 311 5.24 -7.33 13.32
N ALA A 312 6.43 -7.31 13.94
CA ALA A 312 6.72 -8.08 15.14
C ALA A 312 5.79 -7.73 16.32
N GLU A 313 5.56 -6.44 16.57
CA GLU A 313 4.64 -5.98 17.62
C GLU A 313 3.19 -6.43 17.36
N GLN A 314 2.72 -6.40 16.12
CA GLN A 314 1.38 -6.91 15.79
C GLN A 314 1.29 -8.45 15.92
N ILE A 315 2.33 -9.18 15.57
CA ILE A 315 2.41 -10.64 15.81
C ILE A 315 2.33 -10.93 17.31
N ILE A 316 3.10 -10.19 18.13
CA ILE A 316 3.08 -10.30 19.58
C ILE A 316 1.67 -10.04 20.14
N ALA A 317 1.03 -8.96 19.70
CA ALA A 317 -0.33 -8.64 20.12
C ALA A 317 -1.33 -9.76 19.80
N GLN A 318 -1.22 -10.39 18.61
CA GLN A 318 -2.08 -11.50 18.23
C GLN A 318 -1.74 -12.78 19.05
N MET A 319 -0.46 -13.07 19.30
CA MET A 319 -0.06 -14.20 20.15
C MET A 319 -0.60 -14.04 21.58
N VAL A 320 -0.62 -12.81 22.10
CA VAL A 320 -1.22 -12.48 23.41
C VAL A 320 -2.74 -12.68 23.36
N ALA A 321 -3.40 -12.24 22.31
CA ALA A 321 -4.83 -12.47 22.12
C ALA A 321 -5.20 -13.97 22.02
N GLU A 322 -4.26 -14.80 21.54
CA GLU A 322 -4.37 -16.27 21.52
C GLU A 322 -3.99 -16.95 22.83
N GLY A 323 -3.63 -16.18 23.89
CA GLY A 323 -3.47 -16.66 25.28
C GLY A 323 -2.04 -16.74 25.79
N LEU A 324 -1.03 -16.23 25.09
CA LEU A 324 0.31 -16.06 25.66
C LEU A 324 0.39 -14.82 26.56
N THR A 325 1.33 -14.80 27.49
CA THR A 325 1.75 -13.53 28.11
C THR A 325 2.61 -12.73 27.13
N ASP A 326 2.71 -11.41 27.33
CA ASP A 326 3.58 -10.55 26.51
C ASP A 326 5.03 -11.05 26.50
N THR A 327 5.58 -11.43 27.66
CA THR A 327 6.93 -11.99 27.78
C THR A 327 7.08 -13.28 26.99
N GLN A 328 6.10 -14.19 27.04
CA GLN A 328 6.14 -15.44 26.28
C GLN A 328 6.08 -15.20 24.76
N ALA A 329 5.29 -14.23 24.34
CA ALA A 329 5.19 -13.87 22.92
C ALA A 329 6.50 -13.26 22.43
N ARG A 330 7.09 -12.31 23.16
CA ARG A 330 8.38 -11.68 22.80
C ARG A 330 9.52 -12.68 22.74
N ALA A 331 9.57 -13.65 23.64
CA ALA A 331 10.57 -14.71 23.63
C ALA A 331 10.49 -15.64 22.38
N ARG A 332 9.46 -15.49 21.54
CA ARG A 332 9.29 -16.23 20.27
C ARG A 332 9.71 -15.44 19.05
N ILE A 333 10.13 -14.18 19.21
CA ILE A 333 10.48 -13.26 18.13
C ILE A 333 11.99 -13.00 18.15
N TYR A 334 12.65 -13.27 17.03
CA TYR A 334 14.09 -13.10 16.87
C TYR A 334 14.35 -12.09 15.75
N MET A 335 14.78 -10.88 16.10
CA MET A 335 15.04 -9.80 15.16
C MET A 335 16.52 -9.76 14.79
N VAL A 336 16.85 -9.94 13.52
CA VAL A 336 18.23 -9.89 13.01
C VAL A 336 18.40 -8.71 12.08
N ASP A 337 19.41 -7.90 12.33
CA ASP A 337 19.81 -6.81 11.44
C ASP A 337 21.26 -7.01 10.92
N ARG A 338 21.83 -5.94 10.33
CA ARG A 338 23.22 -5.99 9.83
C ARG A 338 24.28 -6.21 10.91
N PHE A 339 23.93 -6.08 12.18
CA PHE A 339 24.81 -6.29 13.33
C PHE A 339 24.51 -7.61 14.06
N GLY A 340 23.65 -8.46 13.49
CA GLY A 340 23.21 -9.72 14.06
C GLY A 340 21.90 -9.66 14.82
N LEU A 341 21.65 -10.67 15.63
CA LEU A 341 20.45 -10.77 16.49
C LEU A 341 20.44 -9.60 17.49
N LEU A 342 19.30 -8.92 17.61
CA LEU A 342 19.13 -7.87 18.61
C LEU A 342 19.15 -8.47 20.02
N THR A 343 20.06 -7.99 20.85
CA THR A 343 20.23 -8.39 22.25
C THR A 343 20.27 -7.18 23.17
N ASP A 344 19.95 -7.37 24.44
CA ASP A 344 19.84 -6.31 25.43
C ASP A 344 21.16 -5.61 25.78
N ASN A 345 22.31 -6.16 25.38
CA ASN A 345 23.63 -5.55 25.54
C ASN A 345 24.13 -4.78 24.31
N GLN A 346 23.37 -4.76 23.19
CA GLN A 346 23.78 -4.03 21.98
C GLN A 346 23.73 -2.51 22.20
N PRO A 347 24.79 -1.76 21.82
CA PRO A 347 24.78 -0.31 21.88
C PRO A 347 23.90 0.30 20.78
N ASN A 348 23.34 1.46 21.04
CA ASN A 348 22.60 2.29 20.06
C ASN A 348 21.34 1.65 19.49
N LEU A 349 20.65 0.82 20.24
CA LEU A 349 19.30 0.34 19.90
C LEU A 349 18.34 1.53 19.78
N LEU A 350 17.51 1.50 18.75
CA LEU A 350 16.41 2.44 18.61
C LEU A 350 15.28 2.05 19.59
N ASP A 351 14.49 3.02 20.04
CA ASP A 351 13.41 2.80 21.02
C ASP A 351 12.45 1.68 20.64
N PHE A 352 12.12 1.55 19.34
CA PHE A 352 11.24 0.49 18.86
C PHE A 352 11.95 -0.89 18.78
N GLN A 353 13.28 -0.92 18.72
CA GLN A 353 14.08 -2.17 18.76
C GLN A 353 14.26 -2.67 20.17
N SER A 354 14.43 -1.79 21.15
CA SER A 354 14.71 -2.12 22.55
C SER A 354 13.65 -3.04 23.19
N LYS A 355 12.44 -3.05 22.65
CA LYS A 355 11.34 -3.92 23.10
C LYS A 355 11.36 -5.34 22.50
N LEU A 356 12.21 -5.56 21.47
CA LEU A 356 12.27 -6.79 20.68
C LEU A 356 13.61 -7.51 20.78
N VAL A 357 14.38 -7.19 21.80
CA VAL A 357 15.67 -7.81 22.06
C VAL A 357 15.51 -9.19 22.73
N GLN A 358 16.47 -10.08 22.50
CA GLN A 358 16.67 -11.29 23.29
C GLN A 358 17.66 -11.02 24.45
N HIS A 359 17.49 -11.75 25.55
CA HIS A 359 18.45 -11.65 26.66
C HIS A 359 19.77 -12.27 26.24
N THR A 360 20.85 -11.52 26.38
CA THR A 360 22.20 -11.91 25.95
C THR A 360 22.59 -13.27 26.59
N GLU A 361 22.37 -13.43 27.88
CA GLU A 361 22.70 -14.64 28.60
C GLU A 361 22.01 -15.93 28.03
N ALA A 362 20.86 -15.77 27.37
CA ALA A 362 20.13 -16.87 26.78
C ALA A 362 20.64 -17.27 25.38
N VAL A 363 21.35 -16.36 24.69
CA VAL A 363 21.71 -16.53 23.28
C VAL A 363 23.20 -16.35 22.96
N GLU A 364 24.03 -15.90 23.91
CA GLU A 364 25.45 -15.64 23.67
C GLU A 364 26.23 -16.88 23.18
N ALA A 365 25.83 -18.08 23.63
CA ALA A 365 26.42 -19.34 23.18
C ALA A 365 26.13 -19.66 21.70
N TRP A 366 25.24 -18.90 21.03
CA TRP A 366 24.90 -19.10 19.61
C TRP A 366 25.89 -18.35 18.68
N ALA A 367 26.64 -17.37 19.22
CA ALA A 367 27.53 -16.58 18.42
C ALA A 367 28.64 -17.43 17.79
N SER A 368 28.90 -17.19 16.52
CA SER A 368 30.08 -17.71 15.82
C SER A 368 31.36 -17.03 16.30
N THR A 369 32.50 -17.42 15.73
CA THR A 369 33.83 -17.00 16.17
C THR A 369 34.11 -15.48 16.15
N ASP A 370 33.29 -14.72 15.43
CA ASP A 370 33.34 -13.24 15.36
C ASP A 370 32.51 -12.53 16.45
N GLY A 371 31.78 -13.31 17.27
CA GLY A 371 30.92 -12.78 18.33
C GLY A 371 29.59 -12.22 17.86
N ILE A 372 29.25 -12.34 16.56
CA ILE A 372 27.97 -11.91 15.96
C ILE A 372 27.05 -13.13 15.87
N ILE A 373 25.81 -12.99 16.31
CA ILE A 373 24.79 -14.02 16.13
C ILE A 373 24.06 -13.74 14.80
N SER A 374 24.42 -14.49 13.78
CA SER A 374 23.86 -14.36 12.43
C SER A 374 22.45 -14.93 12.32
N LEU A 375 21.76 -14.69 11.19
CA LEU A 375 20.47 -15.34 10.91
C LEU A 375 20.59 -16.87 10.87
N LEU A 376 21.70 -17.38 10.34
CA LEU A 376 21.94 -18.83 10.33
C LEU A 376 22.07 -19.39 11.75
N ASP A 377 22.80 -18.72 12.64
CA ASP A 377 22.94 -19.11 14.05
C ASP A 377 21.58 -19.11 14.76
N VAL A 378 20.73 -18.11 14.48
CA VAL A 378 19.35 -18.08 14.99
C VAL A 378 18.54 -19.27 14.47
N VAL A 379 18.63 -19.58 13.18
CA VAL A 379 17.88 -20.71 12.60
C VAL A 379 18.35 -22.05 13.16
N GLN A 380 19.64 -22.21 13.37
CA GLN A 380 20.23 -23.43 13.93
C GLN A 380 19.87 -23.67 15.42
N ASN A 381 19.74 -22.59 16.21
CA ASN A 381 19.58 -22.71 17.65
C ASN A 381 18.13 -22.48 18.13
N ALA A 382 17.41 -21.49 17.57
CA ALA A 382 16.03 -21.20 17.94
C ALA A 382 15.02 -22.12 17.23
N HIS A 383 15.39 -22.71 16.09
CA HIS A 383 14.51 -23.51 15.23
C HIS A 383 13.20 -22.77 14.89
N PRO A 384 13.27 -21.60 14.23
CA PRO A 384 12.08 -20.86 13.86
C PRO A 384 11.23 -21.64 12.87
N THR A 385 9.91 -21.47 12.97
CA THR A 385 8.93 -22.04 12.05
C THR A 385 8.47 -21.03 11.00
N VAL A 386 8.79 -19.75 11.23
CA VAL A 386 8.48 -18.62 10.36
C VAL A 386 9.75 -17.80 10.13
N LEU A 387 9.99 -17.43 8.88
CA LEU A 387 11.08 -16.54 8.46
C LEU A 387 10.49 -15.37 7.67
N ILE A 388 10.70 -14.14 8.14
CA ILE A 388 10.20 -12.91 7.52
C ILE A 388 11.37 -12.04 7.10
N GLY A 389 11.42 -11.68 5.82
CA GLY A 389 12.41 -10.79 5.23
C GLY A 389 11.83 -9.41 4.93
N VAL A 390 12.41 -8.38 5.52
CA VAL A 390 12.08 -6.95 5.31
C VAL A 390 13.36 -6.11 5.29
N SER A 391 14.44 -6.70 4.77
CA SER A 391 15.79 -6.14 4.80
C SER A 391 16.09 -5.18 3.64
N GLY A 392 15.34 -5.30 2.52
CA GLY A 392 15.66 -4.63 1.27
C GLY A 392 16.96 -5.12 0.61
N GLN A 393 17.51 -6.26 1.07
CA GLN A 393 18.75 -6.85 0.57
C GLN A 393 18.46 -8.20 -0.10
N PRO A 394 18.77 -8.37 -1.39
CA PRO A 394 18.46 -9.58 -2.12
C PRO A 394 19.32 -10.77 -1.70
N GLY A 395 18.75 -11.98 -1.78
CA GLY A 395 19.49 -13.24 -1.67
C GLY A 395 19.97 -13.61 -0.26
N LEU A 396 19.55 -12.88 0.78
CA LEU A 396 20.00 -13.17 2.16
C LEU A 396 19.31 -14.38 2.81
N PHE A 397 18.21 -14.88 2.26
CA PHE A 397 17.67 -16.17 2.60
C PHE A 397 18.38 -17.25 1.76
N THR A 398 19.56 -17.64 2.21
CA THR A 398 20.41 -18.61 1.50
C THR A 398 19.82 -20.03 1.53
N GLU A 399 20.29 -20.89 0.62
CA GLU A 399 19.91 -22.30 0.60
C GLU A 399 20.17 -22.99 1.96
N GLU A 400 21.31 -22.69 2.59
CA GLU A 400 21.69 -23.25 3.88
C GLU A 400 20.69 -22.87 4.98
N ILE A 401 20.30 -21.59 5.06
CA ILE A 401 19.30 -21.11 6.03
C ILE A 401 17.97 -21.81 5.83
N ILE A 402 17.46 -21.87 4.58
CA ILE A 402 16.16 -22.45 4.28
C ILE A 402 16.17 -23.97 4.52
N ARG A 403 17.21 -24.68 4.11
CA ARG A 403 17.33 -26.13 4.35
C ARG A 403 17.45 -26.45 5.82
N THR A 404 18.23 -25.67 6.59
CA THR A 404 18.34 -25.83 8.03
C THR A 404 16.98 -25.64 8.71
N MET A 405 16.23 -24.62 8.34
CA MET A 405 14.87 -24.40 8.83
C MET A 405 13.93 -25.57 8.47
N ALA A 406 13.98 -26.05 7.22
CA ALA A 406 13.15 -27.15 6.73
C ALA A 406 13.49 -28.51 7.37
N ALA A 407 14.68 -28.69 7.95
CA ALA A 407 15.06 -29.87 8.69
C ALA A 407 14.33 -29.98 10.05
N HIS A 408 13.92 -28.85 10.63
CA HIS A 408 13.25 -28.78 11.93
C HIS A 408 11.74 -28.45 11.83
N CYS A 409 11.25 -28.10 10.62
CA CYS A 409 9.87 -27.70 10.40
C CYS A 409 9.29 -28.42 9.18
N GLU A 410 8.18 -29.11 9.34
CA GLU A 410 7.51 -29.84 8.27
C GLU A 410 6.98 -28.87 7.20
N HIS A 411 6.34 -27.79 7.63
CA HIS A 411 5.80 -26.73 6.77
C HIS A 411 6.41 -25.38 7.16
N PRO A 412 7.64 -25.07 6.69
CA PRO A 412 8.25 -23.77 6.97
C PRO A 412 7.47 -22.65 6.29
N ILE A 413 7.18 -21.59 7.04
CA ILE A 413 6.53 -20.38 6.51
C ILE A 413 7.64 -19.38 6.18
N VAL A 414 7.76 -18.99 4.90
CA VAL A 414 8.81 -18.10 4.42
C VAL A 414 8.18 -16.91 3.71
N LEU A 415 8.35 -15.73 4.28
CA LEU A 415 7.76 -14.48 3.81
C LEU A 415 8.86 -13.48 3.41
N PRO A 416 9.42 -13.57 2.19
CA PRO A 416 10.36 -12.57 1.66
C PRO A 416 9.57 -11.36 1.15
N LEU A 417 9.42 -10.33 2.00
CA LEU A 417 8.47 -9.23 1.78
C LEU A 417 9.11 -7.98 1.17
N SER A 418 10.44 -7.96 0.95
CA SER A 418 11.11 -6.81 0.36
C SER A 418 10.67 -6.55 -1.08
N ASN A 419 10.46 -5.28 -1.40
CA ASN A 419 10.06 -4.76 -2.72
C ASN A 419 11.15 -3.85 -3.30
N PRO A 420 11.30 -3.79 -4.64
CA PRO A 420 10.68 -4.62 -5.69
C PRO A 420 11.28 -6.04 -5.78
N THR A 421 10.88 -6.84 -6.76
CA THR A 421 11.37 -8.22 -6.96
C THR A 421 12.89 -8.36 -6.98
N SER A 422 13.62 -7.32 -7.44
CA SER A 422 15.09 -7.27 -7.42
C SER A 422 15.70 -7.13 -6.00
N ARG A 423 14.88 -6.90 -4.99
CA ARG A 423 15.29 -6.74 -3.58
C ARG A 423 14.82 -7.88 -2.70
N VAL A 424 14.14 -8.89 -3.26
CA VAL A 424 13.58 -10.02 -2.51
C VAL A 424 14.70 -10.86 -1.87
N GLU A 425 14.50 -11.26 -0.63
CA GLU A 425 15.49 -12.03 0.16
C GLU A 425 15.76 -13.43 -0.42
N ALA A 426 14.75 -14.06 -1.05
CA ALA A 426 14.91 -15.24 -1.89
C ALA A 426 13.76 -15.36 -2.90
N VAL A 427 14.02 -15.92 -4.08
CA VAL A 427 12.99 -16.16 -5.10
C VAL A 427 12.15 -17.38 -4.71
N PRO A 428 10.81 -17.35 -4.89
CA PRO A 428 9.94 -18.46 -4.52
C PRO A 428 10.33 -19.81 -5.12
N ALA A 429 10.85 -19.82 -6.35
CA ALA A 429 11.29 -21.06 -7.01
C ALA A 429 12.39 -21.77 -6.23
N ASP A 430 13.36 -21.01 -5.71
CA ASP A 430 14.46 -21.53 -4.92
C ASP A 430 13.95 -22.06 -3.56
N ILE A 431 13.08 -21.32 -2.90
CA ILE A 431 12.48 -21.73 -1.61
C ILE A 431 11.72 -23.06 -1.78
N ILE A 432 10.91 -23.17 -2.85
CA ILE A 432 10.17 -24.40 -3.16
C ILE A 432 11.14 -25.56 -3.38
N GLN A 433 12.20 -25.38 -4.15
CA GLN A 433 13.21 -26.39 -4.42
C GLN A 433 13.96 -26.80 -3.13
N TRP A 434 14.40 -25.84 -2.32
CA TRP A 434 15.17 -26.10 -1.09
C TRP A 434 14.37 -26.76 0.03
N THR A 435 13.03 -26.67 -0.06
CA THR A 435 12.10 -27.27 0.92
C THR A 435 11.32 -28.47 0.38
N ASP A 436 11.67 -28.98 -0.80
CA ASP A 436 10.96 -30.07 -1.47
C ASP A 436 9.45 -29.83 -1.60
N GLY A 437 9.06 -28.56 -1.89
CA GLY A 437 7.68 -28.13 -2.05
C GLY A 437 6.87 -28.04 -0.75
N ARG A 438 7.49 -28.07 0.43
CA ARG A 438 6.82 -28.02 1.74
C ARG A 438 6.58 -26.61 2.27
N ALA A 439 7.32 -25.61 1.77
CA ALA A 439 7.21 -24.25 2.26
C ALA A 439 5.86 -23.63 1.92
N LEU A 440 5.32 -22.82 2.84
CA LEU A 440 4.23 -21.89 2.63
C LEU A 440 4.84 -20.51 2.39
N ILE A 441 4.55 -19.92 1.22
CA ILE A 441 5.25 -18.72 0.75
C ILE A 441 4.25 -17.61 0.43
N ALA A 442 4.55 -16.39 0.91
CA ALA A 442 3.94 -15.17 0.40
C ALA A 442 5.04 -14.11 0.20
N THR A 443 4.94 -13.32 -0.86
CA THR A 443 5.94 -12.34 -1.26
C THR A 443 5.38 -10.92 -1.30
N GLY A 444 6.20 -9.91 -1.07
CA GLY A 444 5.77 -8.51 -1.17
C GLY A 444 5.45 -8.11 -2.62
N SER A 445 6.24 -8.56 -3.59
CA SER A 445 6.04 -8.34 -5.02
C SER A 445 5.38 -9.56 -5.69
N PRO A 446 4.66 -9.39 -6.80
CA PRO A 446 4.04 -10.51 -7.50
C PRO A 446 5.10 -11.40 -8.17
N PHE A 447 4.87 -12.71 -8.13
CA PHE A 447 5.64 -13.73 -8.85
C PHE A 447 4.73 -14.64 -9.66
N LEU A 448 5.25 -15.13 -10.78
CA LEU A 448 4.54 -16.12 -11.57
C LEU A 448 4.46 -17.45 -10.82
N PRO A 449 3.44 -18.27 -11.10
CA PRO A 449 3.34 -19.62 -10.55
C PRO A 449 4.61 -20.44 -10.86
N VAL A 450 5.05 -21.24 -9.91
CA VAL A 450 6.23 -22.09 -10.03
C VAL A 450 5.80 -23.53 -10.30
N ASN A 451 6.36 -24.15 -11.35
CA ASN A 451 6.18 -25.58 -11.59
C ASN A 451 7.36 -26.34 -10.96
N TYR A 452 7.07 -27.17 -9.97
CA TYR A 452 8.04 -28.02 -9.30
C TYR A 452 7.52 -29.45 -9.25
N GLN A 453 8.26 -30.40 -9.87
CA GLN A 453 7.91 -31.82 -9.93
C GLN A 453 6.49 -32.09 -10.48
N GLY A 454 6.05 -31.29 -11.47
CA GLY A 454 4.74 -31.44 -12.10
C GLY A 454 3.57 -30.81 -11.32
N LYS A 455 3.83 -30.23 -10.14
CA LYS A 455 2.85 -29.49 -9.35
C LYS A 455 3.04 -27.98 -9.54
N ILE A 456 1.94 -27.28 -9.77
CA ILE A 456 1.94 -25.81 -9.89
C ILE A 456 1.71 -25.21 -8.51
N PHE A 457 2.65 -24.35 -8.09
CA PHE A 457 2.58 -23.56 -6.87
C PHE A 457 2.23 -22.12 -7.22
N ASN A 458 1.04 -21.67 -6.84
CA ASN A 458 0.67 -20.28 -6.93
C ASN A 458 1.32 -19.52 -5.77
N ILE A 459 1.99 -18.41 -6.07
CA ILE A 459 2.67 -17.59 -5.06
C ILE A 459 1.71 -16.52 -4.58
N SER A 460 1.39 -16.55 -3.29
CA SER A 460 0.56 -15.53 -2.66
C SER A 460 1.30 -14.21 -2.55
N GLN A 461 0.62 -13.10 -2.79
CA GLN A 461 1.17 -11.77 -2.62
C GLN A 461 0.70 -11.17 -1.29
N CYS A 462 1.64 -10.63 -0.52
CA CYS A 462 1.40 -9.86 0.70
C CYS A 462 1.42 -8.37 0.33
N ASN A 463 0.28 -7.83 -0.11
CA ASN A 463 0.17 -6.46 -0.59
C ASN A 463 -0.86 -5.67 0.24
N ASN A 464 -0.54 -4.45 0.59
CA ASN A 464 -1.38 -3.56 1.40
C ASN A 464 -2.76 -3.30 0.76
N SER A 465 -2.89 -3.48 -0.57
CA SER A 465 -4.17 -3.36 -1.30
C SER A 465 -5.27 -4.30 -0.77
N TYR A 466 -4.90 -5.36 -0.07
CA TYR A 466 -5.85 -6.24 0.61
C TYR A 466 -6.36 -5.69 1.96
N ILE A 467 -5.76 -4.62 2.49
CA ILE A 467 -6.05 -4.08 3.82
C ILE A 467 -6.69 -2.69 3.75
N PHE A 468 -5.99 -1.70 3.17
CA PHE A 468 -6.40 -0.31 3.31
C PHE A 468 -7.79 0.01 2.74
N PRO A 469 -8.30 -0.61 1.64
CA PRO A 469 -9.65 -0.30 1.16
C PRO A 469 -10.72 -0.71 2.18
N GLY A 470 -10.57 -1.89 2.80
CA GLY A 470 -11.46 -2.40 3.82
C GLY A 470 -11.41 -1.58 5.12
N VAL A 471 -10.20 -1.21 5.56
CA VAL A 471 -10.02 -0.31 6.72
C VAL A 471 -10.70 1.02 6.48
N GLY A 472 -10.50 1.63 5.30
CA GLY A 472 -11.14 2.91 4.97
C GLY A 472 -12.67 2.82 4.93
N LEU A 473 -13.21 1.77 4.32
CA LEU A 473 -14.67 1.55 4.32
C LEU A 473 -15.22 1.40 5.73
N GLY A 474 -14.55 0.62 6.59
CA GLY A 474 -14.93 0.44 7.99
C GLY A 474 -14.90 1.75 8.77
N VAL A 475 -13.84 2.55 8.62
CA VAL A 475 -13.71 3.87 9.25
C VAL A 475 -14.85 4.80 8.85
N ILE A 476 -15.16 4.86 7.54
CA ILE A 476 -16.24 5.72 7.02
C ILE A 476 -17.60 5.26 7.50
N ALA A 477 -17.85 3.95 7.52
CA ALA A 477 -19.15 3.37 7.89
C ALA A 477 -19.54 3.68 9.34
N VAL A 478 -18.55 3.73 10.25
CA VAL A 478 -18.79 4.01 11.68
C VAL A 478 -18.43 5.44 12.08
N GLU A 479 -18.01 6.27 11.13
CA GLU A 479 -17.49 7.62 11.38
C GLU A 479 -16.43 7.66 12.51
N ALA A 480 -15.47 6.74 12.44
CA ALA A 480 -14.44 6.59 13.45
C ALA A 480 -13.62 7.88 13.62
N LYS A 481 -13.29 8.22 14.85
CA LYS A 481 -12.47 9.41 15.15
C LYS A 481 -10.97 9.15 14.97
N ARG A 482 -10.55 7.89 14.98
CA ARG A 482 -9.16 7.43 14.80
C ARG A 482 -9.13 5.98 14.33
N VAL A 483 -8.03 5.59 13.70
CA VAL A 483 -7.74 4.18 13.37
C VAL A 483 -7.05 3.55 14.57
N THR A 484 -7.60 2.46 15.08
CA THR A 484 -7.05 1.75 16.26
C THR A 484 -6.34 0.47 15.84
N GLU A 485 -5.44 -0.03 16.70
CA GLU A 485 -4.77 -1.32 16.50
C GLU A 485 -5.79 -2.48 16.38
N ASN A 486 -6.89 -2.41 17.13
CA ASN A 486 -7.95 -3.42 17.03
C ASN A 486 -8.64 -3.42 15.66
N MET A 487 -8.80 -2.26 15.02
CA MET A 487 -9.35 -2.20 13.65
C MET A 487 -8.40 -2.83 12.65
N LEU A 488 -7.11 -2.55 12.77
CA LEU A 488 -6.07 -3.15 11.93
C LEU A 488 -5.98 -4.66 12.15
N MET A 489 -6.02 -5.13 13.41
CA MET A 489 -6.05 -6.54 13.72
C MET A 489 -7.31 -7.24 13.17
N ALA A 490 -8.48 -6.61 13.28
CA ALA A 490 -9.72 -7.13 12.69
C ALA A 490 -9.59 -7.28 11.16
N SER A 491 -8.91 -6.35 10.47
CA SER A 491 -8.64 -6.48 9.04
C SER A 491 -7.68 -7.62 8.71
N SER A 492 -6.66 -7.86 9.56
CA SER A 492 -5.75 -9.00 9.43
C SER A 492 -6.48 -10.34 9.57
N LEU A 493 -7.35 -10.45 10.57
CA LEU A 493 -8.17 -11.66 10.79
C LEU A 493 -9.13 -11.92 9.64
N ALA A 494 -9.82 -10.87 9.16
CA ALA A 494 -10.72 -10.97 8.03
C ALA A 494 -9.99 -11.41 6.75
N LEU A 495 -8.78 -10.86 6.50
CA LEU A 495 -7.95 -11.28 5.37
C LEU A 495 -7.57 -12.77 5.50
N ALA A 496 -7.16 -13.21 6.69
CA ALA A 496 -6.83 -14.61 6.91
C ALA A 496 -8.03 -15.55 6.69
N ASP A 497 -9.25 -15.10 7.02
CA ASP A 497 -10.48 -15.86 6.79
C ASP A 497 -10.86 -15.97 5.31
N CYS A 498 -10.41 -15.04 4.46
CA CYS A 498 -10.59 -15.06 3.00
C CYS A 498 -9.60 -15.99 2.28
N SER A 499 -8.57 -16.49 2.97
CA SER A 499 -7.59 -17.40 2.36
C SER A 499 -8.25 -18.73 1.98
N PRO A 500 -7.99 -19.27 0.77
CA PRO A 500 -8.46 -20.60 0.42
C PRO A 500 -7.96 -21.64 1.43
N LYS A 501 -8.85 -22.56 1.81
CA LYS A 501 -8.51 -23.69 2.71
C LYS A 501 -7.68 -24.75 1.99
#